data_b497f6666a7f624de526625db35d6b2a
#
_entry.id   b497f6666a7f624de526625db35d6b2a
#
_cell.length_a   1.000
_cell.length_b   1.000
_cell.length_c   1.000
_cell.angle_alpha   90.00
_cell.angle_beta   90.00
_cell.angle_gamma   90.00
#
_symmetry.space_group_name_H-M   'P 1'
#
loop_
_entity.id
_entity.type
_entity.pdbx_description
1 polymer ?
#
loop_
_entity_poly.entity_id
_entity_poly.type
_entity_poly.pdbx_seq_one_letter_code
_entity_poly.pdbx_strand_id
1 'polypeptide(L)'
;MLAALILAAGESKRMGTPKALLLHEGHTFLERLLVAARHPKIGITRVVLGCHSEQVLAKVQLEPATVVLNPEWKKGQLSSIQAAVKALPADETDGVILFLVDHPFVSSDLITVLIERFYLSGKAIVLPTFKGKRGHPVIFSSTLYDELLRAPAESGARAVVWAHAADVLEIPTEEEGVVLNLNDPDALRRALGSR
;
A
#
# COMPACT_ATOMS: atom_id res chain seq x y z
N MET A 1 -7.29 -2.79 15.92
CA MET A 1 -7.62 -2.18 14.59
C MET A 1 -6.41 -2.25 13.68
N LEU A 2 -6.58 -2.20 12.35
CA LEU A 2 -5.47 -2.14 11.40
C LEU A 2 -4.86 -0.73 11.30
N ALA A 3 -3.60 -0.66 10.83
CA ALA A 3 -3.01 0.56 10.32
C ALA A 3 -2.92 0.51 8.79
N ALA A 4 -3.31 1.57 8.09
CA ALA A 4 -3.10 1.73 6.66
C ALA A 4 -1.70 2.32 6.41
N LEU A 5 -0.89 1.65 5.59
CA LEU A 5 0.41 2.13 5.13
C LEU A 5 0.33 2.42 3.64
N ILE A 6 0.44 3.69 3.25
CA ILE A 6 0.40 4.11 1.84
C ILE A 6 1.82 4.48 1.40
N LEU A 7 2.42 3.66 0.54
CA LEU A 7 3.79 3.89 0.07
C LEU A 7 3.81 4.81 -1.14
N ALA A 8 4.38 6.00 -0.97
CA ALA A 8 4.51 7.05 -1.98
C ALA A 8 5.92 7.65 -2.04
N ALA A 9 6.95 6.92 -1.59
CA ALA A 9 8.33 7.43 -1.43
C ALA A 9 9.17 7.36 -2.72
N GLY A 10 8.70 6.67 -3.76
CA GLY A 10 9.46 6.38 -4.97
C GLY A 10 9.74 7.60 -5.86
N GLU A 11 10.81 7.51 -6.66
CA GLU A 11 11.29 8.60 -7.53
C GLU A 11 10.42 8.84 -8.77
N SER A 12 9.61 7.85 -9.18
CA SER A 12 8.73 7.96 -10.37
C SER A 12 9.45 8.35 -11.67
N LYS A 13 10.74 7.96 -11.85
CA LYS A 13 11.61 8.37 -12.97
C LYS A 13 10.95 8.34 -14.34
N ARG A 14 10.27 7.24 -14.67
CA ARG A 14 9.64 7.04 -15.99
C ARG A 14 8.40 7.89 -16.20
N MET A 15 7.79 8.37 -15.15
CA MET A 15 6.57 9.18 -15.20
C MET A 15 6.84 10.68 -15.35
N GLY A 16 8.05 11.16 -15.02
CA GLY A 16 8.39 12.59 -15.01
C GLY A 16 7.65 13.42 -13.96
N THR A 17 6.70 12.83 -13.27
CA THR A 17 5.87 13.43 -12.21
C THR A 17 5.73 12.43 -11.07
N PRO A 18 5.74 12.87 -9.79
CA PRO A 18 5.48 11.97 -8.67
C PRO A 18 4.15 11.25 -8.85
N LYS A 19 4.15 9.91 -8.82
CA LYS A 19 2.92 9.11 -8.99
C LYS A 19 1.82 9.52 -8.02
N ALA A 20 2.20 9.89 -6.80
CA ALA A 20 1.27 10.38 -5.79
C ALA A 20 0.41 11.57 -6.27
N LEU A 21 0.93 12.36 -7.20
CA LEU A 21 0.29 13.58 -7.73
C LEU A 21 -0.37 13.38 -9.11
N LEU A 22 -0.32 12.20 -9.69
CA LEU A 22 -1.07 11.90 -10.91
C LEU A 22 -2.56 11.98 -10.64
N LEU A 23 -3.28 12.57 -11.59
CA LEU A 23 -4.72 12.83 -11.47
C LEU A 23 -5.55 11.76 -12.21
N HIS A 24 -6.64 11.37 -11.58
CA HIS A 24 -7.74 10.66 -12.21
C HIS A 24 -9.06 11.17 -11.63
N GLU A 25 -9.98 11.58 -12.49
CA GLU A 25 -11.30 12.13 -12.11
C GLU A 25 -11.20 13.26 -11.06
N GLY A 26 -10.24 14.16 -11.25
CA GLY A 26 -10.05 15.33 -10.38
C GLY A 26 -9.34 15.08 -9.05
N HIS A 27 -8.99 13.83 -8.72
CA HIS A 27 -8.28 13.47 -7.50
C HIS A 27 -6.88 12.91 -7.81
N THR A 28 -5.92 13.21 -6.96
CA THR A 28 -4.60 12.59 -7.04
C THR A 28 -4.66 11.10 -6.66
N PHE A 29 -3.71 10.32 -7.14
CA PHE A 29 -3.62 8.90 -6.75
C PHE A 29 -3.51 8.72 -5.24
N LEU A 30 -2.77 9.62 -4.57
CA LEU A 30 -2.66 9.60 -3.12
C LEU A 30 -4.01 9.88 -2.44
N GLU A 31 -4.76 10.89 -2.89
CA GLU A 31 -6.09 11.20 -2.34
C GLU A 31 -7.08 10.04 -2.53
N ARG A 32 -7.05 9.37 -3.68
CA ARG A 32 -7.87 8.17 -3.92
C ARG A 32 -7.57 7.06 -2.90
N LEU A 33 -6.29 6.79 -2.64
CA LEU A 33 -5.90 5.77 -1.65
C LEU A 33 -6.24 6.21 -0.21
N LEU A 34 -6.13 7.50 0.11
CA LEU A 34 -6.57 8.03 1.39
C LEU A 34 -8.08 7.83 1.60
N VAL A 35 -8.89 7.99 0.54
CA VAL A 35 -10.32 7.69 0.58
C VAL A 35 -10.56 6.19 0.75
N ALA A 36 -9.88 5.34 -0.02
CA ALA A 36 -10.00 3.89 0.07
C ALA A 36 -9.59 3.35 1.46
N ALA A 37 -8.61 4.01 2.12
CA ALA A 37 -8.18 3.67 3.47
C ALA A 37 -9.14 4.13 4.58
N ARG A 38 -10.22 4.86 4.28
CA ARG A 38 -11.24 5.25 5.28
C ARG A 38 -12.14 4.07 5.57
N HIS A 39 -11.86 3.38 6.66
CA HIS A 39 -12.66 2.23 7.11
C HIS A 39 -12.73 2.19 8.64
N PRO A 40 -13.88 1.82 9.27
CA PRO A 40 -14.02 1.80 10.74
C PRO A 40 -13.01 0.92 11.48
N LYS A 41 -12.46 -0.10 10.81
CA LYS A 41 -11.43 -0.99 11.36
C LYS A 41 -9.99 -0.51 11.10
N ILE A 42 -9.80 0.63 10.44
CA ILE A 42 -8.49 1.29 10.26
C ILE A 42 -8.42 2.46 11.24
N GLY A 43 -7.58 2.33 12.27
CA GLY A 43 -7.44 3.36 13.32
C GLY A 43 -6.30 4.33 13.07
N ILE A 44 -5.31 3.91 12.27
CA ILE A 44 -4.10 4.68 11.98
C ILE A 44 -3.86 4.68 10.48
N THR A 45 -3.49 5.83 9.92
CA THR A 45 -3.00 5.93 8.53
C THR A 45 -1.61 6.54 8.53
N ARG A 46 -0.67 5.94 7.78
CA ARG A 46 0.68 6.45 7.54
C ARG A 46 0.92 6.55 6.04
N VAL A 47 1.31 7.72 5.59
CA VAL A 47 1.74 8.00 4.21
C VAL A 47 3.26 8.11 4.22
N VAL A 48 3.94 7.17 3.55
CA VAL A 48 5.40 7.19 3.48
C VAL A 48 5.84 7.99 2.27
N LEU A 49 6.54 9.08 2.52
CA LEU A 49 7.09 9.97 1.51
C LEU A 49 8.63 9.87 1.49
N GLY A 50 9.21 10.15 0.33
CA GLY A 50 10.67 10.08 0.12
C GLY A 50 11.14 11.14 -0.87
N CYS A 51 11.46 10.72 -2.10
CA CYS A 51 12.11 11.57 -3.12
C CYS A 51 11.41 12.93 -3.35
N HIS A 52 10.09 12.94 -3.39
CA HIS A 52 9.28 14.10 -3.74
C HIS A 52 8.40 14.59 -2.58
N SER A 53 8.86 14.40 -1.34
CA SER A 53 8.07 14.73 -0.14
C SER A 53 7.56 16.18 -0.14
N GLU A 54 8.42 17.16 -0.43
CA GLU A 54 8.04 18.58 -0.48
C GLU A 54 6.96 18.85 -1.53
N GLN A 55 7.10 18.28 -2.74
CA GLN A 55 6.13 18.47 -3.81
C GLN A 55 4.77 17.86 -3.47
N VAL A 56 4.75 16.70 -2.80
CA VAL A 56 3.53 16.04 -2.37
C VAL A 56 2.86 16.84 -1.26
N LEU A 57 3.60 17.25 -0.25
CA LEU A 57 3.08 18.04 0.88
C LEU A 57 2.59 19.43 0.47
N ALA A 58 3.15 20.01 -0.61
CA ALA A 58 2.66 21.28 -1.15
C ALA A 58 1.31 21.16 -1.88
N LYS A 59 0.89 19.96 -2.30
CA LYS A 59 -0.31 19.75 -3.14
C LYS A 59 -1.39 18.90 -2.49
N VAL A 60 -1.02 17.99 -1.59
CA VAL A 60 -1.95 17.11 -0.88
C VAL A 60 -1.92 17.47 0.59
N GLN A 61 -3.08 17.87 1.12
CA GLN A 61 -3.20 18.21 2.53
C GLN A 61 -3.17 16.93 3.38
N LEU A 62 -2.12 16.78 4.16
CA LEU A 62 -1.93 15.66 5.09
C LEU A 62 -1.75 16.18 6.51
N GLU A 63 -2.39 15.55 7.48
CA GLU A 63 -2.12 15.80 8.88
C GLU A 63 -0.68 15.36 9.22
N PRO A 64 0.09 16.16 9.99
CA PRO A 64 1.49 15.84 10.31
C PRO A 64 1.69 14.43 10.88
N ALA A 65 0.79 13.98 11.75
CA ALA A 65 0.84 12.64 12.33
C ALA A 65 0.66 11.50 11.30
N THR A 66 0.13 11.81 10.12
CA THR A 66 -0.03 10.84 9.03
C THR A 66 1.26 10.64 8.24
N VAL A 67 2.17 11.60 8.23
CA VAL A 67 3.36 11.61 7.38
C VAL A 67 4.52 10.86 8.02
N VAL A 68 5.11 9.94 7.26
CA VAL A 68 6.38 9.27 7.59
C VAL A 68 7.39 9.59 6.50
N LEU A 69 8.47 10.28 6.84
CA LEU A 69 9.55 10.54 5.91
C LEU A 69 10.52 9.35 5.89
N ASN A 70 10.81 8.83 4.71
CA ASN A 70 11.82 7.80 4.49
C ASN A 70 13.03 8.39 3.77
N PRO A 71 14.10 8.78 4.47
CA PRO A 71 15.32 9.28 3.84
C PRO A 71 16.07 8.18 3.06
N GLU A 72 15.81 6.92 3.40
CA GLU A 72 16.44 5.75 2.77
C GLU A 72 15.64 5.17 1.60
N TRP A 73 14.72 5.94 1.01
CA TRP A 73 13.85 5.50 -0.08
C TRP A 73 14.59 4.84 -1.25
N LYS A 74 15.86 5.23 -1.48
CA LYS A 74 16.73 4.62 -2.51
C LYS A 74 17.05 3.15 -2.27
N LYS A 75 16.91 2.66 -1.04
CA LYS A 75 17.07 1.24 -0.69
C LYS A 75 15.90 0.37 -1.14
N GLY A 76 14.90 0.97 -1.79
CA GLY A 76 13.76 0.26 -2.35
C GLY A 76 12.51 0.25 -1.45
N GLN A 77 11.47 -0.42 -1.92
CA GLN A 77 10.14 -0.41 -1.30
C GLN A 77 10.14 -0.90 0.16
N LEU A 78 10.97 -1.91 0.47
CA LEU A 78 11.04 -2.46 1.82
C LEU A 78 11.46 -1.42 2.86
N SER A 79 12.38 -0.50 2.52
CA SER A 79 12.78 0.57 3.44
C SER A 79 11.62 1.46 3.84
N SER A 80 10.66 1.66 2.92
CA SER A 80 9.43 2.43 3.19
C SER A 80 8.47 1.67 4.10
N ILE A 81 8.32 0.35 3.90
CA ILE A 81 7.53 -0.51 4.80
C ILE A 81 8.14 -0.47 6.20
N GLN A 82 9.45 -0.65 6.32
CA GLN A 82 10.16 -0.63 7.59
C GLN A 82 10.05 0.72 8.31
N ALA A 83 10.16 1.84 7.58
CA ALA A 83 9.96 3.17 8.14
C ALA A 83 8.54 3.35 8.70
N ALA A 84 7.53 2.87 7.96
CA ALA A 84 6.14 2.96 8.38
C ALA A 84 5.85 2.08 9.61
N VAL A 85 6.30 0.83 9.60
CA VAL A 85 6.08 -0.10 10.73
C VAL A 85 6.76 0.42 12.01
N LYS A 86 7.99 0.98 11.91
CA LYS A 86 8.68 1.62 13.04
C LYS A 86 7.96 2.87 13.58
N ALA A 87 7.17 3.54 12.75
CA ALA A 87 6.40 4.72 13.14
C ALA A 87 5.02 4.39 13.73
N LEU A 88 4.66 3.11 13.81
CA LEU A 88 3.43 2.67 14.50
C LEU A 88 3.68 2.65 16.01
N PRO A 89 2.66 2.99 16.80
CA PRO A 89 2.73 2.80 18.24
C PRO A 89 2.81 1.28 18.54
N ALA A 90 3.60 0.94 19.54
CA ALA A 90 3.77 -0.45 19.96
C ALA A 90 2.44 -1.04 20.42
N ASP A 91 2.15 -2.25 20.00
CA ASP A 91 1.01 -3.09 20.44
C ASP A 91 -0.40 -2.47 20.25
N GLU A 92 -0.52 -1.40 19.46
CA GLU A 92 -1.82 -0.74 19.22
C GLU A 92 -2.54 -1.22 17.95
N THR A 93 -1.90 -2.06 17.14
CA THR A 93 -2.49 -2.53 15.87
C THR A 93 -2.48 -4.04 15.75
N ASP A 94 -3.56 -4.61 15.21
CA ASP A 94 -3.69 -6.04 14.91
C ASP A 94 -2.88 -6.43 13.64
N GLY A 95 -2.51 -5.43 12.84
CA GLY A 95 -1.79 -5.60 11.59
C GLY A 95 -1.76 -4.33 10.75
N VAL A 96 -1.18 -4.43 9.57
CA VAL A 96 -1.12 -3.35 8.58
C VAL A 96 -1.79 -3.76 7.29
N ILE A 97 -2.49 -2.81 6.64
CA ILE A 97 -2.92 -2.93 5.24
C ILE A 97 -2.03 -2.03 4.38
N LEU A 98 -1.28 -2.66 3.46
CA LEU A 98 -0.24 -2.04 2.66
C LEU A 98 -0.77 -1.63 1.28
N PHE A 99 -0.87 -0.34 1.04
CA PHE A 99 -1.23 0.25 -0.24
C PHE A 99 0.01 0.74 -0.98
N LEU A 100 -0.01 0.59 -2.30
CA LEU A 100 1.00 1.14 -3.20
C LEU A 100 0.40 2.25 -4.05
N VAL A 101 1.07 3.40 -4.13
CA VAL A 101 0.57 4.57 -4.86
C VAL A 101 0.41 4.34 -6.37
N ASP A 102 1.04 3.31 -6.91
CA ASP A 102 0.88 2.89 -8.31
C ASP A 102 -0.25 1.86 -8.55
N HIS A 103 -1.03 1.55 -7.51
CA HIS A 103 -2.27 0.77 -7.58
C HIS A 103 -3.46 1.61 -7.05
N PRO A 104 -3.82 2.75 -7.69
CA PRO A 104 -4.79 3.70 -7.14
C PRO A 104 -6.26 3.29 -7.36
N PHE A 105 -6.50 2.18 -8.07
CA PHE A 105 -7.84 1.76 -8.52
C PHE A 105 -8.35 0.56 -7.73
N VAL A 106 -8.30 0.65 -6.41
CA VAL A 106 -8.88 -0.33 -5.49
C VAL A 106 -10.14 0.27 -4.86
N SER A 107 -11.23 -0.50 -4.83
CA SER A 107 -12.50 -0.03 -4.26
C SER A 107 -12.53 -0.14 -2.74
N SER A 108 -13.37 0.69 -2.12
CA SER A 108 -13.65 0.58 -0.67
C SER A 108 -14.37 -0.73 -0.32
N ASP A 109 -15.14 -1.28 -1.24
CA ASP A 109 -15.84 -2.56 -1.05
C ASP A 109 -14.83 -3.71 -0.95
N LEU A 110 -13.84 -3.75 -1.86
CA LEU A 110 -12.77 -4.74 -1.78
C LEU A 110 -11.97 -4.61 -0.48
N ILE A 111 -11.65 -3.38 -0.05
CA ILE A 111 -10.96 -3.13 1.22
C ILE A 111 -11.78 -3.70 2.38
N THR A 112 -13.08 -3.49 2.39
CA THR A 112 -13.99 -4.04 3.41
C THR A 112 -13.92 -5.57 3.42
N VAL A 113 -14.02 -6.21 2.27
CA VAL A 113 -13.92 -7.67 2.14
C VAL A 113 -12.58 -8.19 2.67
N LEU A 114 -11.46 -7.57 2.29
CA LEU A 114 -10.13 -8.00 2.75
C LEU A 114 -10.01 -7.89 4.28
N ILE A 115 -10.48 -6.79 4.87
CA ILE A 115 -10.45 -6.57 6.32
C ILE A 115 -11.34 -7.58 7.06
N GLU A 116 -12.55 -7.82 6.58
CA GLU A 116 -13.43 -8.82 7.19
C GLU A 116 -12.80 -10.23 7.13
N ARG A 117 -12.24 -10.60 5.99
CA ARG A 117 -11.56 -11.89 5.81
C ARG A 117 -10.33 -12.04 6.68
N PHE A 118 -9.57 -10.97 6.89
CA PHE A 118 -8.46 -10.97 7.82
C PHE A 118 -8.90 -11.34 9.25
N TYR A 119 -9.92 -10.67 9.78
CA TYR A 119 -10.41 -10.95 11.13
C TYR A 119 -11.12 -12.30 11.26
N LEU A 120 -11.82 -12.76 10.22
CA LEU A 120 -12.57 -14.03 10.27
C LEU A 120 -11.67 -15.25 10.09
N SER A 121 -10.63 -15.17 9.27
CA SER A 121 -9.81 -16.33 8.94
C SER A 121 -8.71 -16.62 9.94
N GLY A 122 -8.27 -15.63 10.70
CA GLY A 122 -7.08 -15.69 11.55
C GLY A 122 -5.77 -15.86 10.77
N LYS A 123 -5.79 -15.74 9.43
CA LYS A 123 -4.59 -15.84 8.60
C LYS A 123 -3.67 -14.64 8.79
N ALA A 124 -2.36 -14.88 8.81
CA ALA A 124 -1.38 -13.83 9.02
C ALA A 124 -1.23 -12.90 7.81
N ILE A 125 -1.57 -13.36 6.59
CA ILE A 125 -1.49 -12.56 5.37
C ILE A 125 -2.79 -12.71 4.58
N VAL A 126 -3.38 -11.58 4.16
CA VAL A 126 -4.56 -11.56 3.27
C VAL A 126 -4.28 -10.64 2.09
N LEU A 127 -4.55 -11.11 0.89
CA LEU A 127 -4.32 -10.34 -0.34
C LEU A 127 -5.36 -10.67 -1.42
N PRO A 128 -5.66 -9.72 -2.33
CA PRO A 128 -6.55 -9.97 -3.45
C PRO A 128 -5.81 -10.70 -4.58
N THR A 129 -6.57 -11.44 -5.38
CA THR A 129 -6.08 -12.02 -6.64
C THR A 129 -7.01 -11.68 -7.80
N PHE A 130 -6.43 -11.28 -8.94
CA PHE A 130 -7.15 -11.09 -10.19
C PHE A 130 -6.60 -12.05 -11.24
N LYS A 131 -7.47 -12.92 -11.78
CA LYS A 131 -7.08 -13.98 -12.76
C LYS A 131 -5.84 -14.76 -12.30
N GLY A 132 -5.82 -15.15 -11.01
CA GLY A 132 -4.74 -15.93 -10.41
C GLY A 132 -3.44 -15.16 -10.12
N LYS A 133 -3.38 -13.84 -10.37
CA LYS A 133 -2.24 -12.99 -10.01
C LYS A 133 -2.51 -12.30 -8.69
N ARG A 134 -1.57 -12.42 -7.75
CA ARG A 134 -1.60 -11.71 -6.45
C ARG A 134 -1.47 -10.21 -6.67
N GLY A 135 -2.28 -9.43 -5.95
CA GLY A 135 -2.36 -7.98 -6.08
C GLY A 135 -2.20 -7.22 -4.76
N HIS A 136 -2.52 -5.94 -4.81
CA HIS A 136 -2.54 -5.02 -3.67
C HIS A 136 -3.96 -4.46 -3.46
N PRO A 137 -4.28 -4.03 -2.20
CA PRO A 137 -3.41 -3.99 -1.02
C PRO A 137 -3.20 -5.36 -0.38
N VAL A 138 -2.17 -5.48 0.45
CA VAL A 138 -1.85 -6.69 1.21
C VAL A 138 -2.00 -6.39 2.70
N ILE A 139 -2.70 -7.26 3.44
CA ILE A 139 -2.75 -7.19 4.90
C ILE A 139 -1.71 -8.13 5.48
N PHE A 140 -0.92 -7.64 6.43
CA PHE A 140 0.00 -8.40 7.26
C PHE A 140 -0.41 -8.28 8.72
N SER A 141 -0.52 -9.41 9.43
CA SER A 141 -0.70 -9.43 10.88
C SER A 141 0.46 -8.75 11.60
N SER A 142 0.20 -8.15 12.75
CA SER A 142 1.24 -7.59 13.62
C SER A 142 2.27 -8.62 14.07
N THR A 143 1.91 -9.91 14.12
CA THR A 143 2.84 -11.01 14.39
C THR A 143 4.01 -11.11 13.41
N LEU A 144 3.87 -10.51 12.21
CA LEU A 144 4.90 -10.50 11.16
C LEU A 144 5.74 -9.21 11.13
N TYR A 145 5.52 -8.25 12.04
CA TYR A 145 6.26 -6.99 12.03
C TYR A 145 7.75 -7.17 12.16
N ASP A 146 8.19 -8.02 13.06
CA ASP A 146 9.59 -8.33 13.25
C ASP A 146 10.26 -8.95 12.02
N GLU A 147 9.52 -9.77 11.28
CA GLU A 147 10.00 -10.36 10.03
C GLU A 147 10.06 -9.32 8.91
N LEU A 148 9.05 -8.43 8.80
CA LEU A 148 9.08 -7.32 7.86
C LEU A 148 10.26 -6.37 8.14
N LEU A 149 10.55 -6.11 9.42
CA LEU A 149 11.67 -5.27 9.82
C LEU A 149 13.05 -5.90 9.52
N ARG A 150 13.14 -7.23 9.50
CA ARG A 150 14.38 -8.00 9.24
C ARG A 150 14.46 -8.61 7.84
N ALA A 151 13.43 -8.42 7.01
CA ALA A 151 13.39 -8.98 5.67
C ALA A 151 14.60 -8.51 4.82
N PRO A 152 15.16 -9.37 3.94
CA PRO A 152 16.28 -8.99 3.09
C PRO A 152 15.82 -7.98 2.01
N ALA A 153 16.66 -6.95 1.78
CA ALA A 153 16.34 -5.87 0.86
C ALA A 153 16.06 -6.35 -0.56
N GLU A 154 16.77 -7.38 -1.01
CA GLU A 154 16.67 -7.96 -2.36
C GLU A 154 15.31 -8.61 -2.62
N SER A 155 14.76 -9.29 -1.63
CA SER A 155 13.47 -10.00 -1.72
C SER A 155 12.30 -9.14 -1.26
N GLY A 156 12.55 -8.14 -0.43
CA GLY A 156 11.53 -7.24 0.11
C GLY A 156 10.51 -7.98 0.99
N ALA A 157 9.34 -7.39 1.16
CA ALA A 157 8.23 -8.00 1.90
C ALA A 157 7.73 -9.32 1.27
N ARG A 158 8.09 -9.58 0.01
CA ARG A 158 7.79 -10.85 -0.67
C ARG A 158 8.43 -12.04 0.03
N ALA A 159 9.61 -11.87 0.65
CA ALA A 159 10.24 -12.92 1.44
C ALA A 159 9.33 -13.40 2.58
N VAL A 160 8.67 -12.50 3.28
CA VAL A 160 7.72 -12.82 4.35
C VAL A 160 6.51 -13.58 3.80
N VAL A 161 5.96 -13.13 2.65
CA VAL A 161 4.84 -13.84 1.99
C VAL A 161 5.22 -15.25 1.60
N TRP A 162 6.44 -15.48 1.13
CA TRP A 162 6.93 -16.82 0.76
C TRP A 162 7.18 -17.70 1.97
N ALA A 163 7.75 -17.16 3.04
CA ALA A 163 8.00 -17.91 4.28
C ALA A 163 6.70 -18.39 4.92
N HIS A 164 5.62 -17.61 4.77
CA HIS A 164 4.30 -17.92 5.34
C HIS A 164 3.28 -18.37 4.29
N ALA A 165 3.69 -19.05 3.21
CA ALA A 165 2.82 -19.43 2.08
C ALA A 165 1.56 -20.21 2.52
N ALA A 166 1.64 -21.03 3.55
CA ALA A 166 0.51 -21.77 4.11
C ALA A 166 -0.46 -20.91 4.94
N ASP A 167 -0.02 -19.70 5.30
CA ASP A 167 -0.79 -18.74 6.12
C ASP A 167 -1.24 -17.51 5.31
N VAL A 168 -1.21 -17.64 3.99
CA VAL A 168 -1.75 -16.65 3.06
C VAL A 168 -3.19 -17.01 2.71
N LEU A 169 -4.11 -16.05 2.87
CA LEU A 169 -5.46 -16.12 2.34
C LEU A 169 -5.55 -15.27 1.06
N GLU A 170 -5.82 -15.91 -0.06
CA GLU A 170 -6.05 -15.27 -1.34
C GLU A 170 -7.54 -15.02 -1.55
N ILE A 171 -7.91 -13.78 -1.87
CA ILE A 171 -9.29 -13.36 -2.12
C ILE A 171 -9.44 -13.07 -3.61
N PRO A 172 -10.11 -13.94 -4.39
CA PRO A 172 -10.41 -13.66 -5.79
C PRO A 172 -11.30 -12.43 -5.94
N THR A 173 -10.97 -11.58 -6.91
CA THR A 173 -11.76 -10.38 -7.25
C THR A 173 -11.79 -10.16 -8.75
N GLU A 174 -12.83 -9.47 -9.24
CA GLU A 174 -12.94 -9.01 -10.63
C GLU A 174 -12.28 -7.63 -10.83
N GLU A 175 -11.74 -7.01 -9.78
CA GLU A 175 -11.08 -5.72 -9.88
C GLU A 175 -9.65 -5.85 -10.42
N GLU A 176 -9.47 -5.54 -11.71
CA GLU A 176 -8.14 -5.50 -12.32
C GLU A 176 -7.18 -4.50 -11.64
N GLY A 177 -7.73 -3.47 -11.00
CA GLY A 177 -6.96 -2.44 -10.27
C GLY A 177 -5.96 -2.99 -9.26
N VAL A 178 -6.24 -4.18 -8.68
CA VAL A 178 -5.35 -4.81 -7.69
C VAL A 178 -4.00 -5.26 -8.26
N VAL A 179 -3.93 -5.54 -9.57
CA VAL A 179 -2.69 -5.96 -10.27
C VAL A 179 -2.19 -4.91 -11.25
N LEU A 180 -2.94 -3.81 -11.42
CA LEU A 180 -2.64 -2.77 -12.39
C LEU A 180 -1.54 -1.85 -11.86
N ASN A 181 -0.32 -2.07 -12.33
CA ASN A 181 0.85 -1.31 -11.93
C ASN A 181 1.13 -0.16 -12.91
N LEU A 182 0.90 1.08 -12.48
CA LEU A 182 1.04 2.29 -13.30
C LEU A 182 2.46 2.85 -13.22
N ASN A 183 3.42 2.17 -13.85
CA ASN A 183 4.83 2.51 -13.78
C ASN A 183 5.32 3.44 -14.89
N ASP A 184 4.54 3.60 -15.96
CA ASP A 184 4.90 4.40 -17.12
C ASP A 184 3.67 5.08 -17.75
N PRO A 185 3.86 6.15 -18.58
CA PRO A 185 2.77 6.87 -19.21
C PRO A 185 1.86 6.03 -20.12
N ASP A 186 2.40 4.96 -20.75
CA ASP A 186 1.61 4.10 -21.62
C ASP A 186 0.69 3.20 -20.81
N ALA A 187 1.17 2.63 -19.70
CA ALA A 187 0.35 1.89 -18.77
C ALA A 187 -0.78 2.76 -18.21
N LEU A 188 -0.46 4.02 -17.87
CA LEU A 188 -1.45 5.00 -17.41
C LEU A 188 -2.50 5.27 -18.48
N ARG A 189 -2.10 5.59 -19.72
CA ARG A 189 -3.04 5.86 -20.82
C ARG A 189 -3.96 4.67 -21.10
N ARG A 190 -3.42 3.45 -21.13
CA ARG A 190 -4.24 2.24 -21.30
C ARG A 190 -5.27 2.08 -20.18
N ALA A 191 -4.85 2.26 -18.94
CA ALA A 191 -5.72 2.14 -17.78
C ALA A 191 -6.84 3.19 -17.76
N LEU A 192 -6.55 4.42 -18.18
CA LEU A 192 -7.52 5.52 -18.23
C LEU A 192 -8.41 5.49 -19.49
N GLY A 193 -7.91 4.96 -20.62
CA GLY A 193 -8.65 4.86 -21.88
C GLY A 193 -9.58 3.64 -21.97
N SER A 194 -9.51 2.71 -21.03
CA SER A 194 -10.31 1.47 -20.98
C SER A 194 -11.49 1.56 -20.01
N ARG A 195 -11.78 2.75 -19.48
CA ARG A 195 -12.85 2.98 -18.49
C ARG A 195 -13.81 4.05 -18.97
#